data_6b41a5bab48743d6d0203202a904d098
#
_entry.id   6b41a5bab48743d6d0203202a904d098
#
_cell.length_a   1.000
_cell.length_b   1.000
_cell.length_c   1.000
_cell.angle_alpha   90.00
_cell.angle_beta   90.00
_cell.angle_gamma   90.00
#
_symmetry.space_group_name_H-M   'P 1'
#
loop_
_entity.id
_entity.type
_entity.pdbx_description
1 polymer ?
#
loop_
_entity_poly.entity_id
_entity_poly.type
_entity_poly.pdbx_seq_one_letter_code
_entity_poly.pdbx_strand_id
1 'polypeptide(L)'
;MRKCCIAFLLLIVPAVLVPVGPRAQWKTRWTYEGPTGAEHWGDLDPEYAACKVGKEQSPIDIRNAQKAKLPAIRFEYKSGPLKIINNGYTAVRVNYATGNGNLLIVGDKRYELTQFHFHHPSEEYIHGMPSDMVAHLMHQGSDGKVAAVAVLLKAGNANSTVDQLWEHMPKTPGKEEVIAGVEVNPAGLLPRDTSYYTYMGSVTAPPCTEGVSWFVLKTPVDISAEEISAFARLYPHDVRPLQPLNGRVVRESQ
;
A
#
# COMPACT_ATOMS: atom_id res chain seq x y z
N MET A 1 63.95 -43.66 46.26
CA MET A 1 63.46 -42.88 45.11
C MET A 1 61.92 -42.99 45.05
N ARG A 2 61.20 -42.02 45.59
CA ARG A 2 59.71 -41.99 45.62
C ARG A 2 59.27 -41.19 44.39
N LYS A 3 58.51 -41.86 43.49
CA LYS A 3 57.85 -41.17 42.33
C LYS A 3 56.53 -40.54 42.78
N CYS A 4 56.44 -39.22 42.71
CA CYS A 4 55.23 -38.48 43.00
C CYS A 4 54.37 -38.39 41.72
N CYS A 5 53.20 -39.06 41.68
CA CYS A 5 52.23 -38.95 40.59
C CYS A 5 51.31 -37.76 40.92
N ILE A 6 51.39 -36.67 40.16
CA ILE A 6 50.43 -35.59 40.21
C ILE A 6 49.29 -35.89 39.26
N ALA A 7 48.10 -36.16 39.83
CA ALA A 7 46.87 -36.30 39.03
C ALA A 7 46.29 -34.92 38.71
N PHE A 8 46.21 -34.59 37.39
CA PHE A 8 45.49 -33.40 36.92
C PHE A 8 43.99 -33.72 36.85
N LEU A 9 43.22 -33.09 37.69
CA LEU A 9 41.76 -33.12 37.63
C LEU A 9 41.28 -32.14 36.57
N LEU A 10 40.81 -32.62 35.43
CA LEU A 10 40.14 -31.78 34.42
C LEU A 10 38.71 -31.47 34.89
N LEU A 11 38.47 -30.26 35.30
CA LEU A 11 37.14 -29.74 35.54
C LEU A 11 36.43 -29.49 34.20
N ILE A 12 35.50 -30.36 33.84
CA ILE A 12 34.59 -30.16 32.70
C ILE A 12 33.46 -29.23 33.18
N VAL A 13 33.49 -27.99 32.74
CA VAL A 13 32.37 -27.06 32.95
C VAL A 13 31.32 -27.32 31.86
N PRO A 14 30.09 -27.69 32.20
CA PRO A 14 29.06 -27.90 31.21
C PRO A 14 28.68 -26.56 30.60
N ALA A 15 28.81 -26.43 29.28
CA ALA A 15 28.29 -25.27 28.53
C ALA A 15 26.76 -25.31 28.56
N VAL A 16 26.14 -24.41 29.33
CA VAL A 16 24.70 -24.19 29.29
C VAL A 16 24.35 -23.50 27.97
N LEU A 17 23.84 -24.28 27.01
CA LEU A 17 23.20 -23.77 25.83
C LEU A 17 21.89 -23.07 26.23
N VAL A 18 21.92 -21.74 26.35
CA VAL A 18 20.70 -20.94 26.49
C VAL A 18 19.98 -20.98 25.14
N PRO A 19 18.75 -21.47 25.05
CA PRO A 19 18.00 -21.46 23.81
C PRO A 19 17.76 -19.98 23.44
N VAL A 20 18.32 -19.53 22.32
CA VAL A 20 17.97 -18.25 21.71
C VAL A 20 16.55 -18.44 21.14
N GLY A 21 15.55 -18.02 21.90
CA GLY A 21 14.17 -17.97 21.43
C GLY A 21 14.07 -17.09 20.17
N PRO A 22 13.05 -17.27 19.33
CA PRO A 22 12.89 -16.44 18.15
C PRO A 22 12.84 -14.98 18.60
N ARG A 23 13.85 -14.20 18.21
CA ARG A 23 13.80 -12.76 18.35
C ARG A 23 12.56 -12.28 17.61
N ALA A 24 11.58 -11.73 18.34
CA ALA A 24 10.54 -10.93 17.71
C ALA A 24 11.25 -9.87 16.86
N GLN A 25 11.18 -10.03 15.55
CA GLN A 25 11.77 -9.11 14.60
C GLN A 25 10.97 -7.81 14.72
N TRP A 26 11.47 -6.84 15.47
CA TRP A 26 10.90 -5.51 15.56
C TRP A 26 11.08 -4.88 14.18
N LYS A 27 9.99 -4.83 13.39
CA LYS A 27 10.02 -4.09 12.12
C LYS A 27 10.37 -2.65 12.45
N THR A 28 11.42 -2.15 11.79
CA THR A 28 11.88 -0.78 11.98
C THR A 28 10.76 0.19 11.65
N ARG A 29 10.44 1.08 12.59
CA ARG A 29 9.38 2.07 12.39
C ARG A 29 9.85 3.12 11.41
N TRP A 30 8.98 3.51 10.48
CA TRP A 30 9.23 4.53 9.47
C TRP A 30 8.13 5.61 9.52
N THR A 31 8.38 6.74 8.88
CA THR A 31 7.45 7.87 8.73
C THR A 31 7.56 8.40 7.30
N TYR A 32 6.74 9.38 6.93
CA TYR A 32 6.90 10.04 5.63
C TYR A 32 7.92 11.18 5.66
N GLU A 33 8.18 11.77 6.82
CA GLU A 33 9.08 12.91 7.01
C GLU A 33 10.05 12.68 8.16
N GLY A 34 11.10 13.54 8.24
CA GLY A 34 12.09 13.52 9.31
C GLY A 34 13.09 12.36 9.22
N PRO A 35 13.77 12.00 10.32
CA PRO A 35 14.90 11.04 10.30
C PRO A 35 14.54 9.62 9.85
N THR A 36 13.27 9.24 9.89
CA THR A 36 12.75 7.94 9.41
C THR A 36 11.84 8.12 8.20
N GLY A 37 11.92 9.28 7.54
CA GLY A 37 11.13 9.66 6.38
C GLY A 37 11.51 8.94 5.11
N ALA A 38 10.74 9.21 4.04
CA ALA A 38 10.82 8.48 2.78
C ALA A 38 12.21 8.48 2.14
N GLU A 39 12.99 9.53 2.34
CA GLU A 39 14.38 9.64 1.83
C GLU A 39 15.34 8.65 2.50
N HIS A 40 14.99 8.17 3.70
CA HIS A 40 15.83 7.30 4.53
C HIS A 40 15.35 5.85 4.57
N TRP A 41 14.17 5.52 4.03
CA TRP A 41 13.56 4.20 4.18
C TRP A 41 14.50 3.04 3.85
N GLY A 42 15.25 3.14 2.73
CA GLY A 42 16.15 2.08 2.29
C GLY A 42 17.38 1.86 3.19
N ASP A 43 17.64 2.76 4.14
CA ASP A 43 18.73 2.68 5.10
C ASP A 43 18.25 2.27 6.51
N LEU A 44 16.93 2.26 6.75
CA LEU A 44 16.35 1.94 8.05
C LEU A 44 16.40 0.44 8.38
N ASP A 45 16.26 -0.41 7.37
CA ASP A 45 16.21 -1.85 7.52
C ASP A 45 16.71 -2.53 6.23
N PRO A 46 17.51 -3.61 6.31
CA PRO A 46 17.90 -4.37 5.12
C PRO A 46 16.73 -4.86 4.26
N GLU A 47 15.57 -5.15 4.86
CA GLU A 47 14.35 -5.52 4.13
C GLU A 47 13.79 -4.36 3.29
N TYR A 48 14.14 -3.11 3.60
CA TYR A 48 13.68 -1.91 2.91
C TYR A 48 14.64 -1.45 1.79
N ALA A 49 15.68 -2.20 1.50
CA ALA A 49 16.70 -1.83 0.50
C ALA A 49 16.10 -1.43 -0.85
N ALA A 50 15.01 -2.05 -1.29
CA ALA A 50 14.32 -1.72 -2.54
C ALA A 50 13.85 -0.25 -2.59
N CYS A 51 13.53 0.36 -1.44
CA CYS A 51 13.14 1.78 -1.37
C CYS A 51 14.25 2.72 -1.89
N LYS A 52 15.52 2.31 -1.81
CA LYS A 52 16.70 3.09 -2.24
C LYS A 52 17.28 2.63 -3.57
N VAL A 53 17.38 1.31 -3.79
CA VAL A 53 18.11 0.78 -4.96
C VAL A 53 17.18 0.26 -6.05
N GLY A 54 15.89 0.14 -5.79
CA GLY A 54 14.89 -0.32 -6.76
C GLY A 54 14.85 0.55 -8.01
N LYS A 55 14.49 -0.05 -9.14
CA LYS A 55 14.47 0.61 -10.44
C LYS A 55 13.05 0.78 -11.00
N GLU A 56 12.12 0.01 -10.47
CA GLU A 56 10.69 0.06 -10.87
C GLU A 56 9.82 0.60 -9.73
N GLN A 57 10.24 1.72 -9.15
CA GLN A 57 9.59 2.29 -7.96
C GLN A 57 8.36 3.15 -8.31
N SER A 58 7.42 3.22 -7.37
CA SER A 58 6.21 4.06 -7.38
C SER A 58 6.22 5.02 -6.16
N PRO A 59 5.47 6.16 -6.22
CA PRO A 59 4.65 6.65 -7.34
C PRO A 59 5.49 7.29 -8.45
N ILE A 60 4.85 7.64 -9.58
CA ILE A 60 5.49 8.33 -10.71
C ILE A 60 4.64 9.51 -11.19
N ASP A 61 5.27 10.40 -11.98
CA ASP A 61 4.56 11.41 -12.74
C ASP A 61 4.27 10.89 -14.17
N ILE A 62 3.01 10.79 -14.53
CA ILE A 62 2.55 10.30 -15.82
C ILE A 62 2.46 11.49 -16.80
N ARG A 63 3.46 11.63 -17.70
CA ARG A 63 3.52 12.75 -18.66
C ARG A 63 3.36 12.34 -20.11
N ASN A 64 3.96 11.24 -20.52
CA ASN A 64 4.10 10.82 -21.91
C ASN A 64 3.65 9.37 -22.09
N ALA A 65 2.39 9.08 -21.73
CA ALA A 65 1.84 7.76 -21.89
C ALA A 65 1.64 7.43 -23.38
N GLN A 66 2.03 6.21 -23.76
CA GLN A 66 1.86 5.70 -25.12
C GLN A 66 0.47 5.06 -25.26
N LYS A 67 -0.31 5.53 -26.23
CA LYS A 67 -1.58 4.92 -26.59
C LYS A 67 -1.37 3.48 -27.01
N ALA A 68 -2.12 2.57 -26.43
CA ALA A 68 -2.04 1.15 -26.73
C ALA A 68 -3.43 0.50 -26.70
N LYS A 69 -3.59 -0.55 -27.49
CA LYS A 69 -4.79 -1.39 -27.43
C LYS A 69 -4.69 -2.32 -26.22
N LEU A 70 -5.10 -1.79 -25.08
CA LEU A 70 -5.07 -2.49 -23.79
C LEU A 70 -6.43 -3.18 -23.54
N PRO A 71 -6.46 -4.30 -22.78
CA PRO A 71 -7.72 -4.92 -22.38
C PRO A 71 -8.52 -3.99 -21.49
N ALA A 72 -9.86 -4.00 -21.63
CA ALA A 72 -10.72 -3.27 -20.71
C ALA A 72 -10.58 -3.82 -19.28
N ILE A 73 -10.62 -2.93 -18.31
CA ILE A 73 -10.72 -3.31 -16.90
C ILE A 73 -12.19 -3.56 -16.56
N ARG A 74 -12.43 -4.64 -15.83
CA ARG A 74 -13.74 -4.96 -15.26
C ARG A 74 -13.59 -5.17 -13.75
N PHE A 75 -14.49 -4.57 -12.98
CA PHE A 75 -14.60 -4.74 -11.56
C PHE A 75 -15.83 -5.58 -11.22
N GLU A 76 -15.65 -6.66 -10.49
CA GLU A 76 -16.73 -7.48 -9.92
C GLU A 76 -16.71 -7.26 -8.40
N TYR A 77 -17.17 -6.09 -7.95
CA TYR A 77 -17.22 -5.72 -6.55
C TYR A 77 -18.62 -5.84 -5.97
N LYS A 78 -18.69 -6.22 -4.72
CA LYS A 78 -19.91 -6.36 -3.94
C LYS A 78 -19.72 -5.81 -2.53
N SER A 79 -20.83 -5.48 -1.87
CA SER A 79 -20.81 -5.09 -0.47
C SER A 79 -20.26 -6.20 0.42
N GLY A 80 -19.58 -5.80 1.47
CA GLY A 80 -19.06 -6.67 2.51
C GLY A 80 -18.84 -5.92 3.82
N PRO A 81 -18.63 -6.65 4.93
CA PRO A 81 -18.45 -6.05 6.25
C PRO A 81 -17.32 -5.03 6.27
N LEU A 82 -17.57 -3.87 6.89
CA LEU A 82 -16.53 -2.85 7.06
C LEU A 82 -15.52 -3.29 8.12
N LYS A 83 -14.30 -3.59 7.67
CA LYS A 83 -13.13 -3.87 8.50
C LYS A 83 -12.12 -2.76 8.31
N ILE A 84 -12.06 -1.84 9.26
CA ILE A 84 -11.33 -0.59 9.12
C ILE A 84 -10.22 -0.47 10.16
N ILE A 85 -9.09 0.11 9.76
CA ILE A 85 -7.96 0.36 10.65
C ILE A 85 -7.31 1.69 10.33
N ASN A 86 -6.98 2.44 11.37
CA ASN A 86 -5.97 3.48 11.31
C ASN A 86 -4.65 2.84 11.79
N ASN A 87 -3.71 2.60 10.89
CA ASN A 87 -2.46 1.92 11.23
C ASN A 87 -1.33 2.87 11.68
N GLY A 88 -1.59 4.18 11.68
CA GLY A 88 -0.64 5.22 12.09
C GLY A 88 0.43 5.59 11.05
N TYR A 89 0.39 4.99 9.86
CA TYR A 89 1.35 5.25 8.77
C TYR A 89 0.67 5.74 7.49
N THR A 90 -0.18 4.89 6.96
CA THR A 90 -1.08 5.22 5.88
C THR A 90 -2.46 5.17 6.47
N ALA A 91 -3.08 6.27 6.59
CA ALA A 91 -4.46 6.52 6.83
C ALA A 91 -5.40 5.29 6.98
N VAL A 92 -6.63 5.56 6.87
CA VAL A 92 -7.71 4.60 6.91
C VAL A 92 -7.52 3.51 5.86
N ARG A 93 -7.36 2.27 6.32
CA ARG A 93 -7.32 1.10 5.47
C ARG A 93 -8.51 0.19 5.75
N VAL A 94 -9.16 -0.24 4.68
CA VAL A 94 -10.24 -1.23 4.74
C VAL A 94 -9.70 -2.56 4.20
N ASN A 95 -9.79 -3.61 5.02
CA ASN A 95 -9.23 -4.92 4.71
C ASN A 95 -10.31 -5.92 4.30
N TYR A 96 -9.94 -6.85 3.42
CA TYR A 96 -10.79 -7.93 2.93
C TYR A 96 -10.14 -9.28 3.23
N ALA A 97 -10.95 -10.25 3.63
CA ALA A 97 -10.48 -11.63 3.79
C ALA A 97 -10.27 -12.29 2.42
N THR A 98 -9.38 -13.27 2.34
CA THR A 98 -9.25 -14.13 1.15
C THR A 98 -10.57 -14.83 0.86
N GLY A 99 -10.92 -14.99 -0.41
CA GLY A 99 -12.19 -15.60 -0.84
C GLY A 99 -13.38 -14.65 -0.74
N ASN A 100 -13.15 -13.33 -0.61
CA ASN A 100 -14.21 -12.31 -0.53
C ASN A 100 -14.97 -12.14 -1.85
N GLY A 101 -14.36 -12.53 -3.00
CA GLY A 101 -14.96 -12.50 -4.33
C GLY A 101 -15.07 -11.10 -4.96
N ASN A 102 -14.39 -10.09 -4.41
CA ASN A 102 -14.22 -8.78 -5.05
C ASN A 102 -13.05 -8.84 -6.02
N LEU A 103 -13.30 -8.77 -7.32
CA LEU A 103 -12.31 -9.04 -8.35
C LEU A 103 -12.05 -7.83 -9.24
N LEU A 104 -10.77 -7.60 -9.53
CA LEU A 104 -10.27 -6.85 -10.67
C LEU A 104 -9.96 -7.84 -11.78
N ILE A 105 -10.49 -7.61 -12.98
CA ILE A 105 -10.26 -8.44 -14.16
C ILE A 105 -9.67 -7.58 -15.27
N VAL A 106 -8.51 -8.00 -15.78
CA VAL A 106 -7.79 -7.31 -16.86
C VAL A 106 -7.37 -8.35 -17.91
N GLY A 107 -8.11 -8.42 -19.02
CA GLY A 107 -7.98 -9.51 -19.96
C GLY A 107 -8.32 -10.85 -19.29
N ASP A 108 -7.38 -11.81 -19.35
CA ASP A 108 -7.53 -13.12 -18.72
C ASP A 108 -7.07 -13.17 -17.25
N LYS A 109 -6.50 -12.08 -16.76
CA LYS A 109 -5.98 -12.01 -15.38
C LYS A 109 -7.07 -11.62 -14.40
N ARG A 110 -7.11 -12.31 -13.27
CA ARG A 110 -8.04 -12.06 -12.16
C ARG A 110 -7.23 -11.82 -10.89
N TYR A 111 -7.55 -10.72 -10.20
CA TYR A 111 -6.91 -10.33 -8.95
C TYR A 111 -7.99 -10.06 -7.91
N GLU A 112 -7.87 -10.66 -6.73
CA GLU A 112 -8.81 -10.46 -5.62
C GLU A 112 -8.41 -9.25 -4.80
N LEU A 113 -9.39 -8.39 -4.46
CA LEU A 113 -9.18 -7.23 -3.60
C LEU A 113 -8.76 -7.67 -2.20
N THR A 114 -7.63 -7.19 -1.74
CA THR A 114 -7.10 -7.48 -0.40
C THR A 114 -7.33 -6.35 0.59
N GLN A 115 -7.24 -5.11 0.11
CA GLN A 115 -7.49 -3.90 0.90
C GLN A 115 -7.57 -2.67 0.00
N PHE A 116 -8.14 -1.58 0.52
CA PHE A 116 -7.95 -0.24 -0.04
C PHE A 116 -7.62 0.78 1.07
N HIS A 117 -6.94 1.84 0.68
CA HIS A 117 -6.52 2.93 1.56
C HIS A 117 -6.42 4.23 0.76
N PHE A 118 -6.16 5.33 1.47
CA PHE A 118 -6.15 6.66 0.88
C PHE A 118 -4.83 7.37 1.21
N HIS A 119 -4.50 8.37 0.37
CA HIS A 119 -3.40 9.31 0.59
C HIS A 119 -3.85 10.73 0.29
N HIS A 120 -3.27 11.71 1.00
CA HIS A 120 -3.47 13.13 0.81
C HIS A 120 -2.11 13.87 0.79
N PRO A 121 -1.83 14.65 -0.30
CA PRO A 121 -2.51 14.66 -1.60
C PRO A 121 -2.39 13.30 -2.33
N SER A 122 -2.71 13.22 -3.63
CA SER A 122 -2.44 11.98 -4.39
C SER A 122 -0.94 11.71 -4.52
N GLU A 123 -0.58 10.43 -4.50
CA GLU A 123 0.81 10.01 -4.76
C GLU A 123 1.15 10.07 -6.25
N GLU A 124 0.21 9.71 -7.14
CA GLU A 124 0.37 9.81 -8.58
C GLU A 124 0.18 11.24 -9.05
N TYR A 125 1.07 11.69 -9.94
CA TYR A 125 0.95 12.96 -10.64
C TYR A 125 0.59 12.71 -12.10
N ILE A 126 -0.31 13.55 -12.62
CA ILE A 126 -0.66 13.59 -14.04
C ILE A 126 -0.20 14.93 -14.60
N HIS A 127 0.73 14.90 -15.56
CA HIS A 127 1.34 16.09 -16.16
C HIS A 127 1.92 17.08 -15.13
N GLY A 128 2.50 16.55 -14.05
CA GLY A 128 3.13 17.34 -12.99
C GLY A 128 2.18 17.84 -11.90
N MET A 129 0.91 17.47 -11.95
CA MET A 129 -0.10 17.91 -10.99
C MET A 129 -0.65 16.73 -10.18
N PRO A 130 -0.64 16.82 -8.85
CA PRO A 130 -1.37 15.86 -8.01
C PRO A 130 -2.88 16.16 -8.07
N SER A 131 -3.68 15.17 -7.70
CA SER A 131 -5.07 15.36 -7.28
C SER A 131 -5.14 15.64 -5.78
N ASP A 132 -6.32 16.05 -5.29
CA ASP A 132 -6.50 16.35 -3.87
C ASP A 132 -6.23 15.13 -2.98
N MET A 133 -6.69 13.95 -3.43
CA MET A 133 -6.42 12.67 -2.77
C MET A 133 -6.32 11.54 -3.80
N VAL A 134 -5.95 10.36 -3.35
CA VAL A 134 -6.05 9.12 -4.12
C VAL A 134 -6.55 7.98 -3.23
N ALA A 135 -7.33 7.07 -3.81
CA ALA A 135 -7.64 5.77 -3.24
C ALA A 135 -6.84 4.69 -3.96
N HIS A 136 -6.04 3.92 -3.23
CA HIS A 136 -5.34 2.74 -3.74
C HIS A 136 -6.11 1.48 -3.39
N LEU A 137 -6.56 0.74 -4.40
CA LEU A 137 -7.21 -0.54 -4.24
C LEU A 137 -6.20 -1.64 -4.59
N MET A 138 -5.76 -2.39 -3.59
CA MET A 138 -4.71 -3.39 -3.71
C MET A 138 -5.32 -4.77 -3.91
N HIS A 139 -4.83 -5.49 -4.91
CA HIS A 139 -5.35 -6.81 -5.29
C HIS A 139 -4.20 -7.81 -5.40
N GLN A 140 -4.55 -9.09 -5.26
CA GLN A 140 -3.60 -10.17 -5.43
C GLN A 140 -4.17 -11.27 -6.35
N GLY A 141 -3.37 -11.69 -7.31
CA GLY A 141 -3.65 -12.83 -8.16
C GLY A 141 -3.38 -14.16 -7.45
N SER A 142 -3.96 -15.23 -7.95
CA SER A 142 -3.69 -16.60 -7.44
C SER A 142 -2.22 -17.03 -7.58
N ASP A 143 -1.48 -16.37 -8.48
CA ASP A 143 -0.03 -16.54 -8.68
C ASP A 143 0.83 -15.67 -7.73
N GLY A 144 0.20 -14.98 -6.78
CA GLY A 144 0.86 -14.09 -5.83
C GLY A 144 1.21 -12.70 -6.37
N LYS A 145 0.99 -12.43 -7.66
CA LYS A 145 1.26 -11.11 -8.25
C LYS A 145 0.29 -10.07 -7.71
N VAL A 146 0.81 -8.87 -7.53
CA VAL A 146 0.05 -7.72 -7.00
C VAL A 146 -0.37 -6.81 -8.14
N ALA A 147 -1.60 -6.35 -8.08
CA ALA A 147 -2.15 -5.29 -8.92
C ALA A 147 -2.71 -4.17 -8.04
N ALA A 148 -2.38 -2.93 -8.37
CA ALA A 148 -2.87 -1.75 -7.70
C ALA A 148 -3.71 -0.90 -8.67
N VAL A 149 -4.90 -0.49 -8.23
CA VAL A 149 -5.72 0.49 -8.94
C VAL A 149 -5.65 1.80 -8.15
N ALA A 150 -5.20 2.86 -8.80
CA ALA A 150 -5.26 4.21 -8.26
C ALA A 150 -6.48 4.94 -8.81
N VAL A 151 -7.34 5.41 -7.92
CA VAL A 151 -8.49 6.26 -8.23
C VAL A 151 -8.19 7.65 -7.71
N LEU A 152 -7.93 8.58 -8.62
CA LEU A 152 -7.69 9.97 -8.27
C LEU A 152 -8.99 10.60 -7.75
N LEU A 153 -8.90 11.32 -6.64
CA LEU A 153 -10.02 11.99 -5.99
C LEU A 153 -9.81 13.50 -6.07
N LYS A 154 -10.84 14.25 -6.42
CA LYS A 154 -10.79 15.71 -6.55
C LYS A 154 -11.94 16.37 -5.83
N ALA A 155 -11.76 17.62 -5.43
CA ALA A 155 -12.81 18.43 -4.83
C ALA A 155 -14.00 18.58 -5.78
N GLY A 156 -15.19 18.28 -5.28
CA GLY A 156 -16.45 18.31 -6.02
C GLY A 156 -17.65 17.95 -5.16
N ASN A 157 -18.52 17.10 -5.67
CA ASN A 157 -19.66 16.59 -4.92
C ASN A 157 -19.23 15.59 -3.87
N ALA A 158 -19.97 15.48 -2.75
CA ALA A 158 -19.74 14.46 -1.74
C ALA A 158 -19.90 13.03 -2.31
N ASN A 159 -19.10 12.10 -1.80
CA ASN A 159 -19.16 10.69 -2.16
C ASN A 159 -19.72 9.87 -1.00
N SER A 160 -20.89 9.28 -1.17
CA SER A 160 -21.55 8.53 -0.11
C SER A 160 -20.76 7.36 0.46
N THR A 161 -19.86 6.76 -0.34
CA THR A 161 -18.97 5.69 0.15
C THR A 161 -17.86 6.27 1.03
N VAL A 162 -17.32 7.43 0.66
CA VAL A 162 -16.33 8.14 1.47
C VAL A 162 -16.96 8.65 2.76
N ASP A 163 -18.15 9.26 2.69
CA ASP A 163 -18.90 9.67 3.88
C ASP A 163 -19.07 8.52 4.87
N GLN A 164 -19.55 7.36 4.39
CA GLN A 164 -19.72 6.16 5.21
C GLN A 164 -18.42 5.69 5.86
N LEU A 165 -17.31 5.74 5.13
CA LEU A 165 -16.00 5.38 5.68
C LEU A 165 -15.53 6.37 6.73
N TRP A 166 -15.70 7.68 6.50
CA TRP A 166 -15.28 8.74 7.42
C TRP A 166 -16.11 8.79 8.70
N GLU A 167 -17.40 8.41 8.64
CA GLU A 167 -18.24 8.24 9.84
C GLU A 167 -17.64 7.22 10.82
N HIS A 168 -17.00 6.17 10.28
CA HIS A 168 -16.38 5.09 11.06
C HIS A 168 -14.84 5.16 11.12
N MET A 169 -14.25 6.24 10.63
CA MET A 169 -12.79 6.39 10.57
C MET A 169 -12.18 6.46 11.98
N PRO A 170 -11.28 5.51 12.36
CA PRO A 170 -10.62 5.55 13.66
C PRO A 170 -9.69 6.77 13.74
N LYS A 171 -9.93 7.65 14.71
CA LYS A 171 -9.18 8.91 14.88
C LYS A 171 -7.78 8.72 15.44
N THR A 172 -7.49 7.56 16.02
CA THR A 172 -6.20 7.22 16.60
C THR A 172 -5.70 5.89 16.04
N PRO A 173 -4.38 5.72 15.87
CA PRO A 173 -3.82 4.43 15.49
C PRO A 173 -4.20 3.32 16.45
N GLY A 174 -4.56 2.16 15.91
CA GLY A 174 -5.05 1.06 16.71
C GLY A 174 -5.08 -0.27 15.98
N LYS A 175 -5.92 -1.16 16.47
CA LYS A 175 -6.20 -2.45 15.85
C LYS A 175 -7.33 -2.31 14.83
N GLU A 176 -7.42 -3.28 13.93
CA GLU A 176 -8.55 -3.41 13.01
C GLU A 176 -9.86 -3.56 13.80
N GLU A 177 -10.86 -2.79 13.39
CA GLU A 177 -12.21 -2.82 13.93
C GLU A 177 -13.16 -3.37 12.86
N VAL A 178 -14.04 -4.28 13.27
CA VAL A 178 -15.17 -4.73 12.45
C VAL A 178 -16.41 -3.96 12.92
N ILE A 179 -16.92 -3.11 12.05
CA ILE A 179 -18.09 -2.26 12.39
C ILE A 179 -19.36 -3.07 12.20
N ALA A 180 -20.01 -3.39 13.33
CA ALA A 180 -21.19 -4.25 13.34
C ALA A 180 -22.35 -3.63 12.53
N GLY A 181 -22.91 -4.40 11.59
CA GLY A 181 -24.05 -3.98 10.77
C GLY A 181 -23.72 -2.99 9.66
N VAL A 182 -22.45 -2.64 9.46
CA VAL A 182 -22.02 -1.73 8.39
C VAL A 182 -21.32 -2.53 7.28
N GLU A 183 -21.81 -2.36 6.06
CA GLU A 183 -21.21 -2.93 4.86
C GLU A 183 -20.76 -1.81 3.93
N VAL A 184 -19.64 -2.02 3.23
CA VAL A 184 -19.13 -1.09 2.23
C VAL A 184 -18.96 -1.80 0.90
N ASN A 185 -19.33 -1.11 -0.20
CA ASN A 185 -19.08 -1.58 -1.55
C ASN A 185 -17.95 -0.75 -2.17
N PRO A 186 -16.78 -1.35 -2.48
CA PRO A 186 -15.66 -0.62 -3.08
C PRO A 186 -16.00 -0.01 -4.45
N ALA A 187 -17.04 -0.51 -5.12
CA ALA A 187 -17.48 0.06 -6.40
C ALA A 187 -17.90 1.53 -6.31
N GLY A 188 -18.30 2.01 -5.12
CA GLY A 188 -18.64 3.41 -4.90
C GLY A 188 -17.44 4.37 -4.98
N LEU A 189 -16.22 3.83 -4.98
CA LEU A 189 -14.99 4.61 -5.21
C LEU A 189 -14.59 4.67 -6.69
N LEU A 190 -15.29 3.98 -7.60
CA LEU A 190 -14.89 3.89 -9.00
C LEU A 190 -15.58 4.94 -9.87
N PRO A 191 -14.88 5.55 -10.84
CA PRO A 191 -15.52 6.36 -11.86
C PRO A 191 -16.33 5.48 -12.84
N ARG A 192 -17.25 6.09 -13.58
CA ARG A 192 -17.99 5.39 -14.66
C ARG A 192 -17.08 4.99 -15.82
N ASP A 193 -16.15 5.87 -16.18
CA ASP A 193 -15.13 5.60 -17.19
C ASP A 193 -13.90 5.01 -16.51
N THR A 194 -13.60 3.76 -16.82
CA THR A 194 -12.46 3.01 -16.30
C THR A 194 -11.27 2.98 -17.25
N SER A 195 -11.17 3.91 -18.19
CA SER A 195 -9.95 4.12 -18.97
C SER A 195 -8.76 4.43 -18.05
N TYR A 196 -7.56 3.95 -18.40
CA TYR A 196 -6.45 3.93 -17.45
C TYR A 196 -5.09 4.13 -18.09
N TYR A 197 -4.14 4.55 -17.26
CA TYR A 197 -2.71 4.43 -17.48
C TYR A 197 -2.20 3.16 -16.80
N THR A 198 -1.17 2.51 -17.36
CA THR A 198 -0.57 1.33 -16.73
C THR A 198 0.94 1.30 -16.87
N TYR A 199 1.60 0.83 -15.82
CA TYR A 199 3.04 0.63 -15.77
C TYR A 199 3.39 -0.44 -14.71
N MET A 200 4.60 -0.98 -14.77
CA MET A 200 5.14 -1.81 -13.69
C MET A 200 5.81 -0.92 -12.66
N GLY A 201 5.48 -1.15 -11.39
CA GLY A 201 5.96 -0.35 -10.29
C GLY A 201 6.15 -1.14 -9.00
N SER A 202 6.05 -0.46 -7.86
CA SER A 202 6.22 -1.01 -6.52
C SER A 202 5.06 -0.65 -5.60
N VAL A 203 5.01 -1.23 -4.40
CA VAL A 203 4.28 -0.61 -3.30
C VAL A 203 4.95 0.72 -2.92
N THR A 204 4.17 1.70 -2.47
CA THR A 204 4.64 3.08 -2.21
C THR A 204 5.08 3.31 -0.76
N ALA A 205 5.09 2.26 0.05
CA ALA A 205 5.59 2.27 1.42
C ALA A 205 6.60 1.12 1.66
N PRO A 206 7.45 1.19 2.68
CA PRO A 206 8.34 0.08 3.02
C PRO A 206 7.61 -1.27 3.12
N PRO A 207 8.15 -2.31 2.49
CA PRO A 207 9.51 -2.47 1.95
C PRO A 207 9.69 -2.06 0.48
N CYS A 208 8.79 -1.31 -0.15
CA CYS A 208 8.86 -0.83 -1.53
C CYS A 208 9.03 -1.95 -2.57
N THR A 209 8.41 -3.10 -2.32
CA THR A 209 8.51 -4.29 -3.16
C THR A 209 8.05 -3.99 -4.59
N GLU A 210 8.89 -4.30 -5.57
CA GLU A 210 8.62 -4.15 -6.99
C GLU A 210 7.76 -5.29 -7.55
N GLY A 211 7.38 -5.18 -8.83
CA GLY A 211 6.53 -6.17 -9.50
C GLY A 211 5.03 -5.93 -9.36
N VAL A 212 4.63 -4.72 -8.95
CA VAL A 212 3.22 -4.31 -8.89
C VAL A 212 2.74 -3.81 -10.25
N SER A 213 1.66 -4.39 -10.76
CA SER A 213 0.97 -3.87 -11.95
C SER A 213 0.06 -2.71 -11.55
N TRP A 214 0.42 -1.48 -11.93
CA TRP A 214 -0.38 -0.28 -11.65
C TRP A 214 -1.38 0.01 -12.75
N PHE A 215 -2.59 0.37 -12.34
CA PHE A 215 -3.70 0.85 -13.18
C PHE A 215 -4.21 2.17 -12.59
N VAL A 216 -3.78 3.29 -13.15
CA VAL A 216 -4.20 4.63 -12.69
C VAL A 216 -5.39 5.05 -13.54
N LEU A 217 -6.58 5.14 -12.96
CA LEU A 217 -7.79 5.53 -13.69
C LEU A 217 -7.70 6.99 -14.12
N LYS A 218 -8.04 7.25 -15.38
CA LYS A 218 -7.90 8.59 -15.98
C LYS A 218 -8.94 9.58 -15.47
N THR A 219 -10.13 9.10 -15.17
CA THR A 219 -11.26 9.92 -14.72
C THR A 219 -11.26 10.01 -13.21
N PRO A 220 -11.03 11.20 -12.62
CA PRO A 220 -11.12 11.37 -11.18
C PRO A 220 -12.57 11.22 -10.68
N VAL A 221 -12.70 10.86 -9.41
CA VAL A 221 -13.97 10.81 -8.68
C VAL A 221 -14.08 12.03 -7.79
N ASP A 222 -15.26 12.64 -7.74
CA ASP A 222 -15.53 13.77 -6.87
C ASP A 222 -15.65 13.30 -5.41
N ILE A 223 -15.10 14.13 -4.51
CA ILE A 223 -15.31 14.08 -3.07
C ILE A 223 -15.47 15.51 -2.56
N SER A 224 -16.17 15.73 -1.47
CA SER A 224 -16.38 17.08 -0.95
C SER A 224 -15.13 17.66 -0.30
N ALA A 225 -15.07 18.97 -0.21
CA ALA A 225 -14.00 19.68 0.51
C ALA A 225 -13.97 19.29 2.01
N GLU A 226 -15.11 18.99 2.58
CA GLU A 226 -15.27 18.52 3.96
C GLU A 226 -14.66 17.12 4.13
N GLU A 227 -14.89 16.19 3.18
CA GLU A 227 -14.29 14.86 3.19
C GLU A 227 -12.77 14.94 3.08
N ILE A 228 -12.24 15.76 2.17
CA ILE A 228 -10.79 16.01 2.05
C ILE A 228 -10.24 16.55 3.37
N SER A 229 -10.87 17.59 3.91
CA SER A 229 -10.41 18.23 5.15
C SER A 229 -10.46 17.30 6.35
N ALA A 230 -11.45 16.41 6.42
CA ALA A 230 -11.58 15.42 7.50
C ALA A 230 -10.39 14.45 7.51
N PHE A 231 -9.97 13.98 6.34
CA PHE A 231 -8.81 13.12 6.20
C PHE A 231 -7.49 13.88 6.46
N ALA A 232 -7.31 15.05 5.82
CA ALA A 232 -6.11 15.85 5.92
C ALA A 232 -5.79 16.30 7.36
N ARG A 233 -6.80 16.42 8.24
CA ARG A 233 -6.57 16.69 9.67
C ARG A 233 -5.81 15.56 10.38
N LEU A 234 -5.94 14.32 9.94
CA LEU A 234 -5.24 13.17 10.51
C LEU A 234 -3.92 12.90 9.77
N TYR A 235 -3.94 13.04 8.45
CA TYR A 235 -2.83 12.73 7.55
C TYR A 235 -2.65 13.85 6.53
N PRO A 236 -2.01 14.98 6.93
CA PRO A 236 -1.88 16.15 6.04
C PRO A 236 -0.95 15.89 4.86
N HIS A 237 0.00 14.95 4.98
CA HIS A 237 0.96 14.61 3.94
C HIS A 237 1.52 13.19 4.18
N ASP A 238 0.79 12.18 3.72
CA ASP A 238 1.16 10.76 3.84
C ASP A 238 1.53 10.15 2.49
N VAL A 239 2.43 10.84 1.76
CA VAL A 239 2.82 10.49 0.40
C VAL A 239 4.32 10.27 0.26
N ARG A 240 4.68 9.29 -0.55
CA ARG A 240 6.06 9.08 -0.96
C ARG A 240 6.43 10.05 -2.08
N PRO A 241 7.65 10.64 -2.09
CA PRO A 241 8.14 11.41 -3.23
C PRO A 241 8.08 10.63 -4.55
N LEU A 242 7.87 11.36 -5.65
CA LEU A 242 7.88 10.79 -7.01
C LEU A 242 9.19 10.06 -7.31
N GLN A 243 9.06 8.92 -7.96
CA GLN A 243 10.17 8.06 -8.34
C GLN A 243 10.50 8.18 -9.83
N PRO A 244 11.76 8.05 -10.23
CA PRO A 244 12.16 8.13 -11.63
C PRO A 244 11.60 6.96 -12.43
N LEU A 245 11.24 7.22 -13.69
CA LEU A 245 10.76 6.18 -14.61
C LEU A 245 11.81 5.13 -14.95
N ASN A 246 13.10 5.49 -14.94
CA ASN A 246 14.21 4.58 -15.28
C ASN A 246 14.02 3.83 -16.61
N GLY A 247 13.46 4.50 -17.62
CA GLY A 247 13.21 3.92 -18.94
C GLY A 247 11.93 3.08 -19.04
N ARG A 248 11.12 2.97 -17.97
CA ARG A 248 9.80 2.32 -18.04
C ARG A 248 8.87 3.09 -18.97
N VAL A 249 8.07 2.34 -19.72
CA VAL A 249 7.04 2.90 -20.59
C VAL A 249 5.70 2.88 -19.85
N VAL A 250 5.10 4.05 -19.72
CA VAL A 250 3.69 4.15 -19.31
C VAL A 250 2.82 3.99 -20.55
N ARG A 251 1.82 3.12 -20.49
CA ARG A 251 0.82 2.95 -21.55
C ARG A 251 -0.52 3.50 -21.10
N GLU A 252 -1.34 3.93 -22.07
CA GLU A 252 -2.71 4.35 -21.81
C GLU A 252 -3.70 3.57 -22.68
N SER A 253 -4.86 3.26 -22.09
CA SER A 253 -5.99 2.67 -22.80
C SER A 253 -6.62 3.69 -23.76
N GLN A 254 -7.10 3.18 -24.90
CA GLN A 254 -7.84 3.94 -25.90
C GLN A 254 -9.31 3.99 -25.56
#